data_5492b3b143d0066963b3b1e00906df7e
#
_entry.id   5492b3b143d0066963b3b1e00906df7e
#
_cell.length_a   1.000
_cell.length_b   1.000
_cell.length_c   1.000
_cell.angle_alpha   90.00
_cell.angle_beta   90.00
_cell.angle_gamma   90.00
#
_symmetry.space_group_name_H-M   'P 1'
#
loop_
_entity.id
_entity.type
_entity.pdbx_description
1 polymer ?
#
loop_
_entity_poly.entity_id
_entity_poly.type
_entity_poly.pdbx_seq_one_letter_code
_entity_poly.pdbx_strand_id
1 'polypeptide(L)'
;RRHTGSMKWDVTEKELPMWVADMDFQTAPQITEAIIKRAQHGVFGYTLIEDEWYDAYQNWWKTRHEWSIEKEWLIFCTGVVPAISSIVRKMTTTAEKVVVMTPVYNIFFNSIINNGRFILESPLHYENGAYEIDFADLEEKLSDPQASLLILCNPHNPIGKIWDRGTLAKIGELCAKHHVLVLSDEIHCDLTKPGKDYVPFASVSETCRENSITCVAPTKTFNLAGLQTAAVIVPNPVLRHRVNRGLNTDEVAEPNVFAAIAPVAAFNHGAEWLDSLREYLWENRRYAEEFITKEIKGIHAVRGEATYLLWLDCREVTDDATRFYAFIRQHSGLYVCDGNEYKNGQSFLRVNLACPKDTVIDGLNRLKDSTQAYLEQKNKTE
;
A
#
# COMPACT_ATOMS: atom_id res chain seq x y z
N ARG A 1 -9.20 4.13 20.10
CA ARG A 1 -7.79 3.72 19.89
C ARG A 1 -6.78 4.53 20.71
N ARG A 2 -7.21 5.66 21.34
CA ARG A 2 -6.33 6.39 22.27
C ARG A 2 -5.94 5.50 23.43
N HIS A 3 -4.74 5.67 23.97
CA HIS A 3 -4.18 4.91 25.11
C HIS A 3 -4.11 3.39 24.92
N THR A 4 -3.99 2.93 23.67
CA THR A 4 -3.85 1.50 23.33
C THR A 4 -2.50 1.14 22.70
N GLY A 5 -1.52 2.04 22.73
CA GLY A 5 -0.24 1.86 22.04
C GLY A 5 -0.34 2.00 20.51
N SER A 6 -1.45 2.58 20.01
CA SER A 6 -1.63 2.79 18.56
C SER A 6 -0.74 3.91 18.06
N MET A 7 0.17 3.62 17.13
CA MET A 7 1.04 4.60 16.47
C MET A 7 0.23 5.76 15.83
N LYS A 8 -0.89 5.44 15.17
CA LYS A 8 -1.77 6.44 14.54
C LYS A 8 -2.34 7.41 15.57
N TRP A 9 -2.71 6.90 16.77
CA TRP A 9 -3.38 7.65 17.82
C TRP A 9 -2.44 8.12 18.95
N ASP A 10 -1.13 8.04 18.74
CA ASP A 10 -0.12 8.69 19.59
C ASP A 10 -0.03 10.18 19.24
N VAL A 11 -1.08 10.89 19.58
CA VAL A 11 -1.31 12.32 19.27
C VAL A 11 -2.00 13.00 20.47
N THR A 12 -1.95 14.32 20.50
CA THR A 12 -2.62 15.10 21.56
C THR A 12 -4.14 14.98 21.46
N GLU A 13 -4.86 15.28 22.54
CA GLU A 13 -6.33 15.19 22.59
C GLU A 13 -7.05 16.05 21.53
N LYS A 14 -6.44 17.14 21.10
CA LYS A 14 -6.99 18.06 20.10
C LYS A 14 -6.74 17.61 18.67
N GLU A 15 -5.81 16.69 18.46
CA GLU A 15 -5.45 16.23 17.12
C GLU A 15 -6.36 15.09 16.63
N LEU A 16 -6.68 15.15 15.35
CA LEU A 16 -7.42 14.14 14.60
C LEU A 16 -6.49 13.44 13.60
N PRO A 17 -6.04 12.21 13.90
CA PRO A 17 -5.09 11.53 13.02
C PRO A 17 -5.79 10.83 11.85
N MET A 18 -5.47 11.27 10.63
CA MET A 18 -5.90 10.68 9.36
C MET A 18 -4.68 10.40 8.45
N TRP A 19 -3.57 9.96 9.01
CA TRP A 19 -2.28 9.83 8.32
C TRP A 19 -1.82 8.39 8.09
N VAL A 20 -1.73 7.56 9.14
CA VAL A 20 -1.26 6.17 9.01
C VAL A 20 -2.25 5.33 8.21
N ALA A 21 -1.73 4.49 7.31
CA ALA A 21 -2.52 3.55 6.53
C ALA A 21 -2.90 2.29 7.35
N ASP A 22 -3.67 2.49 8.42
CA ASP A 22 -4.43 1.48 9.16
C ASP A 22 -5.87 1.97 9.36
N MET A 23 -6.77 1.12 9.84
CA MET A 23 -8.19 1.45 9.97
C MET A 23 -8.57 1.73 11.42
N ASP A 24 -9.62 2.53 11.63
CA ASP A 24 -10.24 2.75 12.93
C ASP A 24 -11.47 1.83 13.17
N PHE A 25 -11.48 0.69 12.48
CA PHE A 25 -12.49 -0.36 12.61
C PHE A 25 -11.89 -1.60 13.30
N GLN A 26 -12.75 -2.33 14.00
CA GLN A 26 -12.41 -3.68 14.45
C GLN A 26 -12.29 -4.59 13.22
N THR A 27 -11.39 -5.56 13.30
CA THR A 27 -11.29 -6.62 12.28
C THR A 27 -12.53 -7.54 12.32
N ALA A 28 -12.65 -8.43 11.34
CA ALA A 28 -13.74 -9.40 11.30
C ALA A 28 -13.79 -10.23 12.60
N PRO A 29 -14.97 -10.46 13.20
CA PRO A 29 -15.12 -11.16 14.49
C PRO A 29 -14.44 -12.52 14.52
N GLN A 30 -14.52 -13.28 13.43
CA GLN A 30 -13.93 -14.62 13.31
C GLN A 30 -12.39 -14.61 13.46
N ILE A 31 -11.74 -13.53 13.05
CA ILE A 31 -10.29 -13.36 13.24
C ILE A 31 -9.99 -13.15 14.72
N THR A 32 -10.76 -12.28 15.38
CA THR A 32 -10.63 -12.03 16.83
C THR A 32 -10.86 -13.32 17.63
N GLU A 33 -11.89 -14.10 17.30
CA GLU A 33 -12.20 -15.39 17.94
C GLU A 33 -11.05 -16.39 17.78
N ALA A 34 -10.47 -16.51 16.59
CA ALA A 34 -9.32 -17.39 16.33
C ALA A 34 -8.11 -17.00 17.20
N ILE A 35 -7.82 -15.69 17.31
CA ILE A 35 -6.73 -15.16 18.14
C ILE A 35 -6.99 -15.45 19.63
N ILE A 36 -8.21 -15.21 20.13
CA ILE A 36 -8.60 -15.49 21.52
C ILE A 36 -8.43 -16.98 21.83
N LYS A 37 -8.95 -17.85 20.96
CA LYS A 37 -8.81 -19.31 21.11
C LYS A 37 -7.33 -19.74 21.20
N ARG A 38 -6.48 -19.17 20.34
CA ARG A 38 -5.04 -19.45 20.35
C ARG A 38 -4.37 -18.91 21.61
N ALA A 39 -4.74 -17.72 22.06
CA ALA A 39 -4.21 -17.11 23.27
C ALA A 39 -4.58 -17.94 24.53
N GLN A 40 -5.79 -18.47 24.60
CA GLN A 40 -6.27 -19.32 25.70
C GLN A 40 -5.48 -20.63 25.85
N HIS A 41 -4.87 -21.13 24.78
CA HIS A 41 -3.98 -22.29 24.84
C HIS A 41 -2.77 -22.05 25.78
N GLY A 42 -2.27 -20.81 25.85
CA GLY A 42 -1.27 -20.36 26.83
C GLY A 42 0.17 -20.83 26.59
N VAL A 43 0.46 -21.61 25.54
CA VAL A 43 1.82 -22.01 25.16
C VAL A 43 2.22 -21.36 23.86
N PHE A 44 3.23 -20.48 23.89
CA PHE A 44 3.68 -19.65 22.76
C PHE A 44 5.08 -20.05 22.31
N GLY A 45 5.23 -21.33 21.91
CA GLY A 45 6.48 -21.87 21.36
C GLY A 45 6.66 -21.52 19.88
N TYR A 46 7.73 -22.04 19.28
CA TYR A 46 7.96 -21.92 17.83
C TYR A 46 6.78 -22.50 17.06
N THR A 47 6.42 -21.81 15.99
CA THR A 47 5.23 -22.09 15.20
C THR A 47 5.61 -22.46 13.78
N LEU A 48 4.96 -23.49 13.23
CA LEU A 48 5.07 -23.86 11.81
C LEU A 48 3.94 -23.20 11.02
N ILE A 49 4.19 -22.99 9.75
CA ILE A 49 3.15 -22.70 8.75
C ILE A 49 2.59 -24.06 8.28
N GLU A 50 1.34 -24.32 8.63
CA GLU A 50 0.64 -25.58 8.32
C GLU A 50 -0.10 -25.49 6.98
N ASP A 51 -0.57 -26.62 6.46
CA ASP A 51 -1.24 -26.73 5.16
C ASP A 51 -2.46 -25.80 5.05
N GLU A 52 -3.21 -25.62 6.13
CA GLU A 52 -4.38 -24.73 6.17
C GLU A 52 -4.04 -23.26 5.77
N TRP A 53 -2.84 -22.80 6.08
CA TRP A 53 -2.40 -21.47 5.69
C TRP A 53 -2.22 -21.36 4.17
N TYR A 54 -1.59 -22.37 3.55
CA TYR A 54 -1.44 -22.43 2.10
C TYR A 54 -2.79 -22.54 1.40
N ASP A 55 -3.66 -23.40 1.88
CA ASP A 55 -4.99 -23.61 1.33
C ASP A 55 -5.83 -22.33 1.40
N ALA A 56 -5.75 -21.59 2.50
CA ALA A 56 -6.45 -20.32 2.68
C ALA A 56 -6.01 -19.26 1.64
N TYR A 57 -4.69 -19.10 1.42
CA TYR A 57 -4.16 -18.22 0.38
C TYR A 57 -4.57 -18.68 -1.02
N GLN A 58 -4.40 -19.96 -1.35
CA GLN A 58 -4.76 -20.51 -2.66
C GLN A 58 -6.25 -20.29 -2.97
N ASN A 59 -7.13 -20.60 -2.01
CA ASN A 59 -8.56 -20.43 -2.17
C ASN A 59 -8.95 -18.95 -2.34
N TRP A 60 -8.35 -18.03 -1.55
CA TRP A 60 -8.63 -16.60 -1.64
C TRP A 60 -8.26 -16.04 -3.00
N TRP A 61 -7.03 -16.29 -3.47
CA TRP A 61 -6.60 -15.79 -4.78
C TRP A 61 -7.39 -16.39 -5.94
N LYS A 62 -7.73 -17.67 -5.86
CA LYS A 62 -8.56 -18.34 -6.86
C LYS A 62 -9.98 -17.74 -6.93
N THR A 63 -10.61 -17.51 -5.78
CA THR A 63 -12.03 -17.10 -5.73
C THR A 63 -12.23 -15.60 -5.84
N ARG A 64 -11.29 -14.79 -5.34
CA ARG A 64 -11.42 -13.32 -5.32
C ARG A 64 -10.69 -12.64 -6.48
N HIS A 65 -9.64 -13.25 -7.01
CA HIS A 65 -8.77 -12.63 -8.00
C HIS A 65 -8.55 -13.48 -9.26
N GLU A 66 -9.30 -14.58 -9.41
CA GLU A 66 -9.25 -15.47 -10.57
C GLU A 66 -7.83 -15.98 -10.90
N TRP A 67 -6.97 -16.07 -9.88
CA TRP A 67 -5.59 -16.51 -10.03
C TRP A 67 -5.32 -17.77 -9.20
N SER A 68 -5.09 -18.89 -9.89
CA SER A 68 -4.67 -20.14 -9.25
C SER A 68 -3.18 -20.08 -8.96
N ILE A 69 -2.82 -20.09 -7.67
CA ILE A 69 -1.45 -20.13 -7.19
C ILE A 69 -1.12 -21.53 -6.67
N GLU A 70 0.11 -22.00 -6.93
CA GLU A 70 0.57 -23.28 -6.42
C GLU A 70 1.10 -23.14 -4.99
N LYS A 71 0.93 -24.18 -4.17
CA LYS A 71 1.42 -24.20 -2.78
C LYS A 71 2.91 -23.86 -2.67
N GLU A 72 3.70 -24.42 -3.57
CA GLU A 72 5.15 -24.25 -3.61
C GLU A 72 5.58 -22.81 -3.91
N TRP A 73 4.70 -21.98 -4.51
CA TRP A 73 5.02 -20.58 -4.81
C TRP A 73 4.99 -19.69 -3.57
N LEU A 74 4.29 -20.12 -2.52
CA LEU A 74 4.04 -19.36 -1.31
C LEU A 74 5.19 -19.48 -0.30
N ILE A 75 5.70 -18.36 0.15
CA ILE A 75 6.71 -18.25 1.20
C ILE A 75 6.17 -17.31 2.27
N PHE A 76 6.14 -17.73 3.52
CA PHE A 76 5.76 -16.87 4.65
C PHE A 76 6.82 -15.77 4.87
N CYS A 77 6.36 -14.58 5.26
CA CYS A 77 7.21 -13.49 5.75
C CYS A 77 6.47 -12.69 6.84
N THR A 78 7.23 -12.08 7.75
CA THR A 78 6.68 -11.27 8.85
C THR A 78 6.04 -9.96 8.42
N GLY A 79 6.17 -9.57 7.14
CA GLY A 79 5.54 -8.37 6.58
C GLY A 79 6.02 -8.08 5.17
N VAL A 80 5.22 -7.29 4.42
CA VAL A 80 5.56 -6.90 3.05
C VAL A 80 6.81 -6.00 3.02
N VAL A 81 6.94 -5.06 3.95
CA VAL A 81 8.13 -4.19 4.01
C VAL A 81 9.42 -4.98 4.32
N PRO A 82 9.46 -5.88 5.32
CA PRO A 82 10.59 -6.80 5.50
C PRO A 82 10.89 -7.64 4.27
N ALA A 83 9.86 -8.16 3.58
CA ALA A 83 10.04 -8.92 2.34
C ALA A 83 10.70 -8.06 1.25
N ILE A 84 10.18 -6.85 0.99
CA ILE A 84 10.73 -5.92 -0.01
C ILE A 84 12.20 -5.60 0.32
N SER A 85 12.52 -5.28 1.57
CA SER A 85 13.88 -4.97 1.99
C SER A 85 14.85 -6.15 1.77
N SER A 86 14.42 -7.37 2.12
CA SER A 86 15.19 -8.59 1.88
C SER A 86 15.40 -8.86 0.39
N ILE A 87 14.33 -8.75 -0.40
CA ILE A 87 14.36 -8.98 -1.86
C ILE A 87 15.27 -7.96 -2.54
N VAL A 88 15.16 -6.67 -2.23
CA VAL A 88 16.09 -5.64 -2.73
C VAL A 88 17.53 -6.04 -2.46
N ARG A 89 17.86 -6.44 -1.24
CA ARG A 89 19.22 -6.82 -0.84
C ARG A 89 19.72 -8.08 -1.56
N LYS A 90 18.87 -9.08 -1.77
CA LYS A 90 19.25 -10.40 -2.25
C LYS A 90 19.15 -10.57 -3.75
N MET A 91 18.30 -9.79 -4.40
CA MET A 91 18.07 -9.88 -5.85
C MET A 91 18.85 -8.84 -6.65
N THR A 92 19.44 -7.87 -5.96
CA THR A 92 20.29 -6.83 -6.56
C THR A 92 21.68 -6.82 -5.92
N THR A 93 22.63 -6.12 -6.54
CA THR A 93 23.99 -5.90 -6.02
C THR A 93 24.09 -4.48 -5.44
N THR A 94 25.01 -4.25 -4.48
CA THR A 94 25.28 -2.90 -3.95
C THR A 94 25.62 -1.93 -5.08
N ALA A 95 25.08 -0.72 -5.00
CA ALA A 95 25.18 0.34 -5.99
C ALA A 95 24.38 0.16 -7.28
N GLU A 96 23.68 -0.95 -7.47
CA GLU A 96 22.67 -1.06 -8.53
C GLU A 96 21.48 -0.12 -8.26
N LYS A 97 20.70 0.11 -9.30
CA LYS A 97 19.55 1.00 -9.31
C LYS A 97 18.25 0.20 -9.26
N VAL A 98 17.32 0.71 -8.46
CA VAL A 98 15.96 0.16 -8.37
C VAL A 98 14.99 1.20 -8.90
N VAL A 99 14.22 0.82 -9.93
CA VAL A 99 13.24 1.69 -10.57
C VAL A 99 11.99 1.76 -9.72
N VAL A 100 11.43 2.96 -9.57
CA VAL A 100 10.15 3.22 -8.90
C VAL A 100 9.36 4.27 -9.67
N MET A 101 8.05 4.11 -9.79
CA MET A 101 7.15 5.06 -10.43
C MET A 101 6.56 6.02 -9.39
N THR A 102 7.02 7.27 -9.37
CA THR A 102 6.66 8.28 -8.36
C THR A 102 5.50 9.18 -8.81
N PRO A 103 4.63 9.68 -7.88
CA PRO A 103 4.66 9.48 -6.43
C PRO A 103 4.32 8.06 -6.02
N VAL A 104 5.03 7.49 -5.06
CA VAL A 104 4.82 6.11 -4.59
C VAL A 104 5.14 5.98 -3.09
N TYR A 105 4.72 4.89 -2.48
CA TYR A 105 4.92 4.60 -1.05
C TYR A 105 6.38 4.81 -0.62
N ASN A 106 6.56 5.71 0.33
CA ASN A 106 7.87 6.23 0.74
C ASN A 106 8.80 5.18 1.35
N ILE A 107 8.27 4.09 1.92
CA ILE A 107 9.10 3.02 2.50
C ILE A 107 9.88 2.25 1.43
N PHE A 108 9.46 2.28 0.16
CA PHE A 108 10.29 1.73 -0.93
C PHE A 108 11.64 2.44 -1.02
N PHE A 109 11.67 3.76 -0.84
CA PHE A 109 12.91 4.53 -0.85
C PHE A 109 13.85 4.09 0.28
N ASN A 110 13.31 3.91 1.49
CA ASN A 110 14.07 3.42 2.63
C ASN A 110 14.60 1.99 2.37
N SER A 111 13.78 1.10 1.82
CA SER A 111 14.18 -0.27 1.49
C SER A 111 15.29 -0.30 0.44
N ILE A 112 15.33 0.65 -0.48
CA ILE A 112 16.38 0.78 -1.50
C ILE A 112 17.67 1.34 -0.88
N ILE A 113 17.58 2.52 -0.24
CA ILE A 113 18.74 3.28 0.26
C ILE A 113 19.42 2.54 1.41
N ASN A 114 18.65 2.01 2.37
CA ASN A 114 19.19 1.31 3.54
C ASN A 114 19.93 0.03 3.16
N ASN A 115 19.67 -0.52 1.98
CA ASN A 115 20.38 -1.67 1.45
C ASN A 115 21.54 -1.28 0.50
N GLY A 116 21.89 0.01 0.39
CA GLY A 116 23.01 0.48 -0.42
C GLY A 116 22.76 0.47 -1.94
N ARG A 117 21.49 0.62 -2.37
CA ARG A 117 21.07 0.76 -3.76
C ARG A 117 20.65 2.19 -4.03
N PHE A 118 20.60 2.55 -5.32
CA PHE A 118 20.15 3.88 -5.74
C PHE A 118 18.71 3.82 -6.26
N ILE A 119 17.95 4.87 -5.96
CA ILE A 119 16.61 5.06 -6.51
C ILE A 119 16.73 5.59 -7.93
N LEU A 120 16.04 4.97 -8.88
CA LEU A 120 15.85 5.46 -10.23
C LEU A 120 14.37 5.76 -10.44
N GLU A 121 14.03 7.05 -10.45
CA GLU A 121 12.64 7.50 -10.53
C GLU A 121 12.16 7.54 -11.98
N SER A 122 10.97 6.99 -12.23
CA SER A 122 10.17 7.21 -13.42
C SER A 122 8.88 7.94 -12.98
N PRO A 123 8.81 9.28 -13.10
CA PRO A 123 7.66 10.03 -12.65
C PRO A 123 6.41 9.71 -13.47
N LEU A 124 5.31 9.44 -12.77
CA LEU A 124 4.00 9.33 -13.42
C LEU A 124 3.55 10.69 -13.95
N HIS A 125 2.93 10.69 -15.10
CA HIS A 125 2.34 11.89 -15.69
C HIS A 125 1.00 12.21 -15.05
N TYR A 126 0.85 13.42 -14.49
CA TYR A 126 -0.39 13.87 -13.86
C TYR A 126 -1.09 14.90 -14.71
N GLU A 127 -2.26 14.54 -15.21
CA GLU A 127 -3.10 15.41 -16.02
C GLU A 127 -4.59 15.19 -15.72
N ASN A 128 -5.37 16.26 -15.71
CA ASN A 128 -6.83 16.22 -15.54
C ASN A 128 -7.32 15.40 -14.34
N GLY A 129 -6.59 15.44 -13.22
CA GLY A 129 -6.95 14.73 -11.98
C GLY A 129 -6.64 13.23 -11.98
N ALA A 130 -5.82 12.74 -12.91
CA ALA A 130 -5.43 11.34 -13.02
C ALA A 130 -3.93 11.18 -13.30
N TYR A 131 -3.39 10.04 -12.89
CA TYR A 131 -2.00 9.66 -13.16
C TYR A 131 -1.94 8.56 -14.21
N GLU A 132 -0.99 8.66 -15.12
CA GLU A 132 -0.67 7.66 -16.14
C GLU A 132 0.83 7.41 -16.21
N ILE A 133 1.23 6.23 -16.72
CA ILE A 133 2.63 5.89 -16.90
C ILE A 133 3.16 6.57 -18.17
N ASP A 134 4.26 7.30 -18.05
CA ASP A 134 5.07 7.67 -19.20
C ASP A 134 5.95 6.46 -19.57
N PHE A 135 5.48 5.70 -20.54
CA PHE A 135 6.20 4.52 -20.99
C PHE A 135 7.52 4.79 -21.71
N ALA A 136 7.70 6.00 -22.26
CA ALA A 136 8.98 6.38 -22.88
C ALA A 136 10.03 6.62 -21.78
N ASP A 137 9.67 7.37 -20.73
CA ASP A 137 10.54 7.57 -19.58
C ASP A 137 10.80 6.26 -18.84
N LEU A 138 9.75 5.44 -18.61
CA LEU A 138 9.92 4.15 -17.96
C LEU A 138 10.90 3.25 -18.72
N GLU A 139 10.78 3.14 -20.04
CA GLU A 139 11.69 2.34 -20.85
C GLU A 139 13.12 2.89 -20.82
N GLU A 140 13.29 4.23 -20.85
CA GLU A 140 14.61 4.87 -20.68
C GLU A 140 15.26 4.43 -19.35
N LYS A 141 14.51 4.50 -18.23
CA LYS A 141 15.02 4.09 -16.91
C LYS A 141 15.33 2.60 -16.84
N LEU A 142 14.48 1.74 -17.41
CA LEU A 142 14.73 0.29 -17.47
C LEU A 142 15.94 -0.06 -18.33
N SER A 143 16.27 0.75 -19.34
CA SER A 143 17.43 0.53 -20.21
C SER A 143 18.78 0.90 -19.57
N ASP A 144 18.78 1.56 -18.39
CA ASP A 144 20.00 1.85 -17.65
C ASP A 144 20.71 0.52 -17.28
N PRO A 145 21.97 0.34 -17.63
CA PRO A 145 22.70 -0.94 -17.41
C PRO A 145 22.86 -1.31 -15.93
N GLN A 146 22.61 -0.38 -15.00
CA GLN A 146 22.61 -0.63 -13.56
C GLN A 146 21.20 -0.88 -13.01
N ALA A 147 20.14 -0.70 -13.80
CA ALA A 147 18.77 -1.02 -13.37
C ALA A 147 18.57 -2.54 -13.33
N SER A 148 18.27 -3.10 -12.16
CA SER A 148 18.14 -4.55 -11.97
C SER A 148 16.79 -4.97 -11.39
N LEU A 149 16.06 -4.03 -10.79
CA LEU A 149 14.77 -4.26 -10.14
C LEU A 149 13.82 -3.09 -10.38
N LEU A 150 12.55 -3.39 -10.66
CA LEU A 150 11.42 -2.45 -10.59
C LEU A 150 10.56 -2.82 -9.37
N ILE A 151 10.26 -1.87 -8.48
CA ILE A 151 9.23 -2.04 -7.46
C ILE A 151 7.93 -1.47 -8.00
N LEU A 152 6.99 -2.34 -8.31
CA LEU A 152 5.65 -2.01 -8.79
C LEU A 152 4.67 -1.97 -7.61
N CYS A 153 3.94 -0.89 -7.44
CA CYS A 153 2.83 -0.78 -6.49
C CYS A 153 1.50 -1.05 -7.20
N ASN A 154 0.80 -2.13 -6.85
CA ASN A 154 -0.40 -2.59 -7.58
C ASN A 154 -1.46 -3.17 -6.63
N PRO A 155 -2.53 -2.45 -6.28
CA PRO A 155 -2.87 -1.06 -6.62
C PRO A 155 -1.90 -0.02 -6.08
N HIS A 156 -1.82 1.14 -6.75
CA HIS A 156 -0.77 2.13 -6.53
C HIS A 156 -1.12 3.13 -5.41
N ASN A 157 -0.37 3.12 -4.33
CA ASN A 157 -0.42 4.09 -3.23
C ASN A 157 0.65 5.18 -3.47
N PRO A 158 0.33 6.49 -3.43
CA PRO A 158 -0.84 7.10 -2.79
C PRO A 158 -2.04 7.39 -3.71
N ILE A 159 -1.91 7.22 -5.01
CA ILE A 159 -2.87 7.72 -6.02
C ILE A 159 -4.14 6.88 -6.16
N GLY A 160 -4.19 5.66 -5.56
CA GLY A 160 -5.35 4.77 -5.64
C GLY A 160 -5.61 4.19 -7.03
N LYS A 161 -4.58 4.12 -7.90
CA LYS A 161 -4.71 3.61 -9.28
C LYS A 161 -4.70 2.09 -9.30
N ILE A 162 -5.62 1.51 -10.06
CA ILE A 162 -5.58 0.11 -10.49
C ILE A 162 -4.97 0.09 -11.90
N TRP A 163 -3.91 -0.70 -12.09
CA TRP A 163 -3.31 -0.88 -13.41
C TRP A 163 -4.09 -1.97 -14.17
N ASP A 164 -4.53 -1.67 -15.39
CA ASP A 164 -5.20 -2.65 -16.23
C ASP A 164 -4.22 -3.71 -16.78
N ARG A 165 -4.79 -4.82 -17.27
CA ARG A 165 -4.02 -5.97 -17.79
C ARG A 165 -3.08 -5.58 -18.92
N GLY A 166 -3.48 -4.68 -19.81
CA GLY A 166 -2.63 -4.22 -20.94
C GLY A 166 -1.44 -3.39 -20.46
N THR A 167 -1.69 -2.49 -19.51
CA THR A 167 -0.63 -1.70 -18.83
C THR A 167 0.38 -2.62 -18.12
N LEU A 168 -0.12 -3.60 -17.35
CA LEU A 168 0.74 -4.55 -16.64
C LEU A 168 1.53 -5.45 -17.60
N ALA A 169 0.92 -5.91 -18.70
CA ALA A 169 1.60 -6.68 -19.75
C ALA A 169 2.77 -5.89 -20.34
N LYS A 170 2.54 -4.62 -20.68
CA LYS A 170 3.58 -3.74 -21.23
C LYS A 170 4.73 -3.49 -20.26
N ILE A 171 4.44 -3.30 -18.96
CA ILE A 171 5.49 -3.23 -17.91
C ILE A 171 6.31 -4.52 -17.91
N GLY A 172 5.64 -5.68 -17.91
CA GLY A 172 6.31 -6.98 -17.89
C GLY A 172 7.21 -7.21 -19.12
N GLU A 173 6.74 -6.85 -20.31
CA GLU A 173 7.51 -6.93 -21.55
C GLU A 173 8.74 -6.03 -21.53
N LEU A 174 8.62 -4.78 -21.10
CA LEU A 174 9.72 -3.85 -20.99
C LEU A 174 10.76 -4.33 -19.95
N CYS A 175 10.30 -4.77 -18.78
CA CYS A 175 11.20 -5.30 -17.75
C CYS A 175 11.96 -6.55 -18.25
N ALA A 176 11.28 -7.47 -18.91
CA ALA A 176 11.94 -8.67 -19.49
C ALA A 176 12.93 -8.30 -20.60
N LYS A 177 12.57 -7.35 -21.48
CA LYS A 177 13.44 -6.84 -22.56
C LYS A 177 14.77 -6.29 -22.02
N HIS A 178 14.72 -5.59 -20.90
CA HIS A 178 15.89 -4.96 -20.29
C HIS A 178 16.48 -5.74 -19.11
N HIS A 179 16.06 -7.00 -18.90
CA HIS A 179 16.53 -7.89 -17.83
C HIS A 179 16.33 -7.34 -16.43
N VAL A 180 15.30 -6.53 -16.22
CA VAL A 180 14.90 -5.99 -14.92
C VAL A 180 13.85 -6.91 -14.30
N LEU A 181 14.08 -7.33 -13.04
CA LEU A 181 13.12 -8.14 -12.28
C LEU A 181 11.99 -7.24 -11.76
N VAL A 182 10.75 -7.75 -11.70
CA VAL A 182 9.62 -7.03 -11.11
C VAL A 182 9.35 -7.53 -9.69
N LEU A 183 9.37 -6.63 -8.71
CA LEU A 183 8.85 -6.84 -7.36
C LEU A 183 7.51 -6.13 -7.24
N SER A 184 6.41 -6.89 -7.29
CA SER A 184 5.05 -6.35 -7.22
C SER A 184 4.56 -6.33 -5.77
N ASP A 185 4.38 -5.13 -5.22
CA ASP A 185 3.68 -4.93 -3.93
C ASP A 185 2.19 -4.85 -4.18
N GLU A 186 1.47 -5.91 -3.82
CA GLU A 186 0.04 -6.07 -4.02
C GLU A 186 -0.74 -6.07 -2.69
N ILE A 187 -0.20 -5.45 -1.65
CA ILE A 187 -0.80 -5.43 -0.30
C ILE A 187 -2.18 -4.77 -0.26
N HIS A 188 -2.53 -3.96 -1.25
CA HIS A 188 -3.83 -3.28 -1.37
C HIS A 188 -4.83 -3.98 -2.31
N CYS A 189 -4.52 -5.18 -2.78
CA CYS A 189 -5.27 -5.90 -3.82
C CYS A 189 -6.78 -6.04 -3.56
N ASP A 190 -7.18 -6.25 -2.31
CA ASP A 190 -8.58 -6.44 -1.91
C ASP A 190 -9.36 -5.12 -1.71
N LEU A 191 -8.65 -4.00 -1.59
CA LEU A 191 -9.21 -2.70 -1.22
C LEU A 191 -9.54 -1.87 -2.47
N THR A 192 -10.33 -2.44 -3.35
CA THR A 192 -10.77 -1.83 -4.61
C THR A 192 -12.19 -1.30 -4.48
N LYS A 193 -12.57 -0.37 -5.36
CA LYS A 193 -13.93 0.10 -5.52
C LYS A 193 -14.87 -1.09 -5.76
N PRO A 194 -16.05 -1.14 -5.12
CA PRO A 194 -17.05 -2.15 -5.45
C PRO A 194 -17.32 -2.23 -6.97
N GLY A 195 -17.27 -3.45 -7.52
CA GLY A 195 -17.39 -3.69 -8.96
C GLY A 195 -16.12 -3.40 -9.77
N LYS A 196 -14.98 -3.16 -9.11
CA LYS A 196 -13.67 -3.07 -9.75
C LYS A 196 -12.72 -4.10 -9.16
N ASP A 197 -12.01 -4.78 -10.03
CA ASP A 197 -11.04 -5.80 -9.65
C ASP A 197 -9.63 -5.36 -10.01
N TYR A 198 -8.67 -5.66 -9.13
CA TYR A 198 -7.27 -5.54 -9.49
C TYR A 198 -6.84 -6.77 -10.28
N VAL A 199 -5.76 -6.65 -11.03
CA VAL A 199 -5.17 -7.75 -11.77
C VAL A 199 -3.85 -8.14 -11.11
N PRO A 200 -3.67 -9.39 -10.62
CA PRO A 200 -2.40 -9.87 -10.12
C PRO A 200 -1.34 -9.80 -11.22
N PHE A 201 -0.19 -9.16 -10.97
CA PHE A 201 0.83 -8.95 -12.01
C PHE A 201 1.30 -10.27 -12.62
N ALA A 202 1.60 -11.27 -11.80
CA ALA A 202 2.07 -12.58 -12.26
C ALA A 202 1.01 -13.39 -13.04
N SER A 203 -0.28 -12.99 -12.99
CA SER A 203 -1.37 -13.64 -13.74
C SER A 203 -1.52 -13.13 -15.17
N VAL A 204 -0.84 -12.04 -15.52
CA VAL A 204 -1.04 -11.32 -16.78
C VAL A 204 -0.57 -12.12 -17.99
N SER A 205 0.64 -12.65 -17.90
CA SER A 205 1.30 -13.43 -18.95
C SER A 205 2.36 -14.36 -18.37
N GLU A 206 2.89 -15.27 -19.20
CA GLU A 206 4.03 -16.11 -18.82
C GLU A 206 5.28 -15.27 -18.50
N THR A 207 5.53 -14.23 -19.28
CA THR A 207 6.64 -13.30 -19.05
C THR A 207 6.52 -12.63 -17.68
N CYS A 208 5.33 -12.13 -17.33
CA CYS A 208 5.08 -11.53 -16.01
C CYS A 208 5.26 -12.56 -14.89
N ARG A 209 4.77 -13.79 -15.08
CA ARG A 209 4.88 -14.87 -14.10
C ARG A 209 6.32 -15.27 -13.82
N GLU A 210 7.12 -15.46 -14.86
CA GLU A 210 8.50 -15.95 -14.73
C GLU A 210 9.50 -14.87 -14.28
N ASN A 211 9.17 -13.58 -14.48
CA ASN A 211 10.04 -12.44 -14.16
C ASN A 211 9.51 -11.60 -13.00
N SER A 212 8.78 -12.19 -12.07
CA SER A 212 8.25 -11.42 -10.94
C SER A 212 8.30 -12.13 -9.59
N ILE A 213 8.27 -11.31 -8.57
CA ILE A 213 8.06 -11.67 -7.16
C ILE A 213 6.89 -10.81 -6.67
N THR A 214 5.84 -11.43 -6.11
CA THR A 214 4.65 -10.73 -5.64
C THR A 214 4.58 -10.76 -4.12
N CYS A 215 4.39 -9.62 -3.48
CA CYS A 215 4.20 -9.50 -2.03
C CYS A 215 2.73 -9.20 -1.73
N VAL A 216 2.11 -10.01 -0.86
CA VAL A 216 0.71 -9.90 -0.45
C VAL A 216 0.56 -10.08 1.07
N ALA A 217 -0.50 -9.51 1.63
CA ALA A 217 -0.80 -9.69 3.06
C ALA A 217 -2.26 -9.38 3.39
N PRO A 218 -2.87 -10.05 4.38
CA PRO A 218 -4.20 -9.70 4.87
C PRO A 218 -4.19 -8.42 5.72
N THR A 219 -3.02 -7.86 5.99
CA THR A 219 -2.82 -6.82 7.00
C THR A 219 -3.49 -5.49 6.67
N LYS A 220 -3.58 -5.11 5.39
CA LYS A 220 -4.33 -3.93 4.97
C LYS A 220 -5.81 -4.23 4.78
N THR A 221 -6.14 -5.39 4.23
CA THR A 221 -7.50 -5.86 3.98
C THR A 221 -8.31 -5.98 5.27
N PHE A 222 -7.72 -6.56 6.32
CA PHE A 222 -8.40 -6.90 7.57
C PHE A 222 -7.88 -6.13 8.80
N ASN A 223 -7.10 -5.07 8.59
CA ASN A 223 -6.54 -4.24 9.68
C ASN A 223 -5.68 -5.02 10.69
N LEU A 224 -4.77 -5.86 10.19
CA LEU A 224 -3.95 -6.78 10.98
C LEU A 224 -2.45 -6.42 10.99
N ALA A 225 -2.07 -5.17 10.72
CA ALA A 225 -0.67 -4.78 10.57
C ALA A 225 0.20 -5.14 11.79
N GLY A 226 -0.36 -5.04 12.99
CA GLY A 226 0.31 -5.39 14.25
C GLY A 226 0.60 -6.88 14.44
N LEU A 227 0.03 -7.78 13.63
CA LEU A 227 0.25 -9.22 13.72
C LEU A 227 1.45 -9.72 12.92
N GLN A 228 2.02 -8.85 12.07
CA GLN A 228 3.25 -9.15 11.32
C GLN A 228 3.17 -10.43 10.49
N THR A 229 2.31 -10.45 9.49
CA THR A 229 2.08 -11.59 8.60
C THR A 229 1.97 -11.14 7.14
N ALA A 230 2.64 -11.85 6.25
CA ALA A 230 2.60 -11.65 4.80
C ALA A 230 2.96 -12.94 4.08
N ALA A 231 2.70 -12.98 2.79
CA ALA A 231 3.20 -14.02 1.88
C ALA A 231 3.94 -13.39 0.70
N VAL A 232 4.98 -14.09 0.24
CA VAL A 232 5.67 -13.80 -1.01
C VAL A 232 5.35 -14.92 -1.98
N ILE A 233 4.81 -14.58 -3.15
CA ILE A 233 4.40 -15.52 -4.19
C ILE A 233 5.46 -15.47 -5.31
N VAL A 234 6.13 -16.60 -5.56
CA VAL A 234 7.23 -16.68 -6.53
C VAL A 234 7.06 -17.94 -7.40
N PRO A 235 6.46 -17.82 -8.59
CA PRO A 235 6.27 -18.96 -9.48
C PRO A 235 7.59 -19.57 -9.98
N ASN A 236 8.53 -18.74 -10.41
CA ASN A 236 9.82 -19.18 -10.93
C ASN A 236 10.66 -19.88 -9.84
N PRO A 237 11.06 -21.16 -10.02
CA PRO A 237 11.73 -21.93 -8.98
C PRO A 237 13.14 -21.41 -8.62
N VAL A 238 13.84 -20.80 -9.55
CA VAL A 238 15.18 -20.23 -9.31
C VAL A 238 15.06 -18.97 -8.46
N LEU A 239 14.14 -18.07 -8.81
CA LEU A 239 13.86 -16.87 -8.02
C LEU A 239 13.33 -17.25 -6.63
N ARG A 240 12.41 -18.23 -6.57
CA ARG A 240 11.84 -18.74 -5.31
C ARG A 240 12.90 -19.25 -4.35
N HIS A 241 13.85 -20.04 -4.84
CA HIS A 241 14.95 -20.52 -4.02
C HIS A 241 15.78 -19.36 -3.44
N ARG A 242 16.13 -18.36 -4.27
CA ARG A 242 16.89 -17.19 -3.82
C ARG A 242 16.13 -16.35 -2.81
N VAL A 243 14.83 -16.10 -3.05
CA VAL A 243 13.97 -15.35 -2.15
C VAL A 243 13.83 -16.06 -0.80
N ASN A 244 13.52 -17.37 -0.82
CA ASN A 244 13.41 -18.16 0.41
C ASN A 244 14.69 -18.12 1.24
N ARG A 245 15.86 -18.33 0.59
CA ARG A 245 17.17 -18.20 1.26
C ARG A 245 17.40 -16.79 1.80
N GLY A 246 16.97 -15.78 1.08
CA GLY A 246 17.06 -14.38 1.50
C GLY A 246 16.28 -14.11 2.78
N LEU A 247 15.00 -14.43 2.78
CA LEU A 247 14.10 -14.21 3.91
C LEU A 247 14.56 -14.93 5.18
N ASN A 248 15.05 -16.18 5.03
CA ASN A 248 15.64 -16.93 6.15
C ASN A 248 16.92 -16.31 6.67
N THR A 249 17.82 -15.86 5.79
CA THR A 249 19.09 -15.21 6.20
C THR A 249 18.82 -13.89 6.93
N ASP A 250 17.73 -13.22 6.59
CA ASP A 250 17.35 -11.94 7.17
C ASP A 250 16.46 -12.10 8.42
N GLU A 251 16.19 -13.36 8.85
CA GLU A 251 15.39 -13.73 10.03
C GLU A 251 13.96 -13.16 10.00
N VAL A 252 13.34 -13.11 8.79
CA VAL A 252 11.99 -12.58 8.60
C VAL A 252 11.01 -13.64 8.09
N ALA A 253 11.40 -14.90 8.08
CA ALA A 253 10.59 -16.03 7.58
C ALA A 253 9.93 -16.87 8.71
N GLU A 254 10.17 -16.55 9.98
CA GLU A 254 9.60 -17.30 11.11
C GLU A 254 8.32 -16.65 11.62
N PRO A 255 7.19 -17.38 11.68
CA PRO A 255 5.94 -16.84 12.15
C PRO A 255 5.84 -16.81 13.68
N ASN A 256 5.26 -15.74 14.21
CA ASN A 256 4.67 -15.82 15.54
C ASN A 256 3.32 -16.58 15.48
N VAL A 257 2.85 -17.06 16.61
CA VAL A 257 1.67 -17.92 16.68
C VAL A 257 0.38 -17.28 16.12
N PHE A 258 0.24 -15.96 16.17
CA PHE A 258 -0.92 -15.25 15.65
C PHE A 258 -0.80 -14.97 14.15
N ALA A 259 0.42 -14.80 13.67
CA ALA A 259 0.72 -14.59 12.26
C ALA A 259 0.37 -15.80 11.38
N ALA A 260 0.42 -17.01 11.96
CA ALA A 260 0.04 -18.24 11.25
C ALA A 260 -1.49 -18.38 11.14
N ILE A 261 -2.24 -18.13 12.23
CA ILE A 261 -3.68 -18.43 12.29
C ILE A 261 -4.58 -17.29 11.78
N ALA A 262 -4.16 -16.04 11.96
CA ALA A 262 -4.98 -14.89 11.58
C ALA A 262 -5.27 -14.83 10.06
N PRO A 263 -4.33 -15.09 9.14
CA PRO A 263 -4.61 -15.19 7.72
C PRO A 263 -5.60 -16.30 7.36
N VAL A 264 -5.52 -17.45 8.04
CA VAL A 264 -6.44 -18.58 7.83
C VAL A 264 -7.87 -18.16 8.17
N ALA A 265 -8.07 -17.55 9.35
CA ALA A 265 -9.39 -17.06 9.74
C ALA A 265 -9.89 -15.92 8.82
N ALA A 266 -8.99 -15.02 8.42
CA ALA A 266 -9.31 -13.90 7.54
C ALA A 266 -9.80 -14.37 6.17
N PHE A 267 -9.06 -15.22 5.49
CA PHE A 267 -9.36 -15.64 4.13
C PHE A 267 -10.49 -16.67 4.07
N ASN A 268 -10.66 -17.51 5.11
CA ASN A 268 -11.75 -18.48 5.14
C ASN A 268 -13.10 -17.87 5.55
N HIS A 269 -13.11 -16.78 6.34
CA HIS A 269 -14.35 -16.28 6.95
C HIS A 269 -14.55 -14.76 6.83
N GLY A 270 -13.59 -14.02 6.28
CA GLY A 270 -13.63 -12.55 6.27
C GLY A 270 -14.29 -11.93 5.02
N ALA A 271 -14.74 -12.72 4.04
CA ALA A 271 -15.22 -12.21 2.75
C ALA A 271 -16.40 -11.23 2.89
N GLU A 272 -17.45 -11.58 3.62
CA GLU A 272 -18.63 -10.73 3.81
C GLU A 272 -18.31 -9.44 4.57
N TRP A 273 -17.43 -9.53 5.57
CA TRP A 273 -16.94 -8.37 6.31
C TRP A 273 -16.18 -7.42 5.38
N LEU A 274 -15.30 -7.97 4.53
CA LEU A 274 -14.54 -7.18 3.56
C LEU A 274 -15.46 -6.49 2.54
N ASP A 275 -16.45 -7.18 2.01
CA ASP A 275 -17.37 -6.59 1.04
C ASP A 275 -18.17 -5.44 1.67
N SER A 276 -18.65 -5.61 2.90
CA SER A 276 -19.30 -4.55 3.67
C SER A 276 -18.35 -3.37 3.96
N LEU A 277 -17.09 -3.66 4.29
CA LEU A 277 -16.06 -2.63 4.47
C LEU A 277 -15.80 -1.84 3.20
N ARG A 278 -15.67 -2.52 2.05
CA ARG A 278 -15.44 -1.86 0.75
C ARG A 278 -16.55 -0.88 0.41
N GLU A 279 -17.82 -1.28 0.59
CA GLU A 279 -18.97 -0.38 0.40
C GLU A 279 -18.89 0.85 1.31
N TYR A 280 -18.63 0.65 2.60
CA TYR A 280 -18.52 1.74 3.57
C TYR A 280 -17.36 2.70 3.26
N LEU A 281 -16.18 2.17 2.91
CA LEU A 281 -15.03 2.97 2.53
C LEU A 281 -15.30 3.78 1.26
N TRP A 282 -16.05 3.18 0.32
CA TRP A 282 -16.40 3.86 -0.92
C TRP A 282 -17.44 4.96 -0.72
N GLU A 283 -18.37 4.77 0.21
CA GLU A 283 -19.28 5.84 0.64
C GLU A 283 -18.53 7.01 1.30
N ASN A 284 -17.55 6.71 2.17
CA ASN A 284 -16.68 7.72 2.75
C ASN A 284 -15.92 8.50 1.67
N ARG A 285 -15.37 7.78 0.69
CA ARG A 285 -14.64 8.40 -0.42
C ARG A 285 -15.52 9.29 -1.27
N ARG A 286 -16.68 8.82 -1.68
CA ARG A 286 -17.64 9.61 -2.46
C ARG A 286 -18.05 10.88 -1.72
N TYR A 287 -18.35 10.77 -0.44
CA TYR A 287 -18.69 11.93 0.39
C TYR A 287 -17.51 12.91 0.44
N ALA A 288 -16.30 12.44 0.65
CA ALA A 288 -15.11 13.30 0.71
C ALA A 288 -14.86 14.02 -0.62
N GLU A 289 -14.95 13.32 -1.76
CA GLU A 289 -14.80 13.90 -3.09
C GLU A 289 -15.86 14.97 -3.40
N GLU A 290 -17.12 14.70 -3.04
CA GLU A 290 -18.22 15.68 -3.18
C GLU A 290 -18.03 16.91 -2.28
N PHE A 291 -17.68 16.70 -1.00
CA PHE A 291 -17.43 17.78 -0.05
C PHE A 291 -16.27 18.66 -0.50
N ILE A 292 -15.14 18.07 -0.87
CA ILE A 292 -13.96 18.81 -1.34
C ILE A 292 -14.32 19.66 -2.57
N THR A 293 -15.00 19.07 -3.55
CA THR A 293 -15.40 19.78 -4.76
C THR A 293 -16.32 20.96 -4.50
N LYS A 294 -17.24 20.84 -3.53
CA LYS A 294 -18.24 21.87 -3.25
C LYS A 294 -17.78 22.93 -2.25
N GLU A 295 -16.98 22.52 -1.27
CA GLU A 295 -16.74 23.29 -0.06
C GLU A 295 -15.29 23.79 0.09
N ILE A 296 -14.30 23.19 -0.63
CA ILE A 296 -12.89 23.53 -0.47
C ILE A 296 -12.32 24.06 -1.79
N LYS A 297 -12.11 25.37 -1.85
CA LYS A 297 -11.55 26.00 -3.04
C LYS A 297 -10.06 25.66 -3.19
N GLY A 298 -9.66 25.26 -4.39
CA GLY A 298 -8.26 25.05 -4.77
C GLY A 298 -7.68 23.70 -4.33
N ILE A 299 -8.50 22.82 -3.76
CA ILE A 299 -8.12 21.43 -3.48
C ILE A 299 -8.99 20.50 -4.34
N HIS A 300 -8.35 19.52 -4.96
CA HIS A 300 -9.03 18.54 -5.81
C HIS A 300 -8.65 17.11 -5.41
N ALA A 301 -9.65 16.24 -5.34
CA ALA A 301 -9.40 14.82 -5.12
C ALA A 301 -8.89 14.17 -6.40
N VAL A 302 -7.76 13.48 -6.31
CA VAL A 302 -7.21 12.69 -7.42
C VAL A 302 -8.07 11.45 -7.65
N ARG A 303 -8.35 11.14 -8.91
CA ARG A 303 -9.14 9.97 -9.30
C ARG A 303 -8.40 8.70 -8.94
N GLY A 304 -9.07 7.82 -8.20
CA GLY A 304 -8.55 6.52 -7.82
C GLY A 304 -9.67 5.52 -7.59
N GLU A 305 -9.39 4.24 -7.82
CA GLU A 305 -10.37 3.16 -7.72
C GLU A 305 -9.95 2.10 -6.68
N ALA A 306 -8.90 2.38 -5.92
CA ALA A 306 -8.40 1.48 -4.88
C ALA A 306 -7.90 2.24 -3.66
N THR A 307 -7.68 1.50 -2.60
CA THR A 307 -7.24 1.92 -1.27
C THR A 307 -8.27 2.77 -0.52
N TYR A 308 -8.09 2.91 0.77
CA TYR A 308 -8.83 3.85 1.61
C TYR A 308 -8.08 5.18 1.79
N LEU A 309 -7.10 5.43 0.93
CA LEU A 309 -6.24 6.61 0.96
C LEU A 309 -6.70 7.57 -0.15
N LEU A 310 -6.92 8.82 0.21
CA LEU A 310 -7.30 9.87 -0.72
C LEU A 310 -6.10 10.77 -0.95
N TRP A 311 -5.68 10.89 -2.21
CA TRP A 311 -4.63 11.78 -2.65
C TRP A 311 -5.24 13.10 -3.10
N LEU A 312 -4.77 14.22 -2.54
CA LEU A 312 -5.32 15.55 -2.75
C LEU A 312 -4.33 16.41 -3.51
N ASP A 313 -4.76 16.95 -4.64
CA ASP A 313 -4.07 17.98 -5.39
C ASP A 313 -4.33 19.36 -4.76
N CYS A 314 -3.30 19.97 -4.22
CA CYS A 314 -3.33 21.26 -3.56
C CYS A 314 -2.54 22.35 -4.33
N ARG A 315 -2.23 22.14 -5.62
CA ARG A 315 -1.38 23.04 -6.42
C ARG A 315 -1.93 24.46 -6.55
N GLU A 316 -3.24 24.65 -6.46
CA GLU A 316 -3.85 26.00 -6.46
C GLU A 316 -3.74 26.68 -5.07
N VAL A 317 -3.43 25.94 -4.01
CA VAL A 317 -3.31 26.45 -2.64
C VAL A 317 -1.83 26.68 -2.28
N THR A 318 -0.96 25.72 -2.61
CA THR A 318 0.43 25.71 -2.17
C THR A 318 1.35 25.05 -3.19
N ASP A 319 2.59 25.51 -3.24
CA ASP A 319 3.73 24.87 -3.90
C ASP A 319 4.62 24.08 -2.90
N ASP A 320 4.29 24.14 -1.59
CA ASP A 320 5.02 23.49 -0.50
C ASP A 320 4.03 22.72 0.42
N ALA A 321 3.90 21.42 0.16
CA ALA A 321 3.04 20.54 0.94
C ALA A 321 3.46 20.45 2.41
N THR A 322 4.77 20.50 2.71
CA THR A 322 5.28 20.44 4.09
C THR A 322 4.82 21.64 4.90
N ARG A 323 4.92 22.84 4.32
CA ARG A 323 4.44 24.07 4.96
C ARG A 323 2.93 24.04 5.16
N PHE A 324 2.17 23.62 4.15
CA PHE A 324 0.72 23.55 4.22
C PHE A 324 0.25 22.48 5.23
N TYR A 325 0.84 21.31 5.23
CA TYR A 325 0.61 20.25 6.21
C TYR A 325 0.86 20.73 7.64
N ALA A 326 1.99 21.38 7.91
CA ALA A 326 2.34 21.91 9.22
C ALA A 326 1.32 22.95 9.70
N PHE A 327 0.88 23.84 8.78
CA PHE A 327 -0.17 24.82 9.06
C PHE A 327 -1.51 24.15 9.43
N ILE A 328 -1.98 23.18 8.62
CA ILE A 328 -3.23 22.44 8.90
C ILE A 328 -3.18 21.80 10.29
N ARG A 329 -2.09 21.12 10.60
CA ARG A 329 -1.90 20.45 11.89
C ARG A 329 -1.90 21.42 13.05
N GLN A 330 -1.23 22.57 12.92
CA GLN A 330 -1.19 23.61 13.94
C GLN A 330 -2.53 24.32 14.10
N HIS A 331 -3.22 24.63 13.00
CA HIS A 331 -4.46 25.43 13.01
C HIS A 331 -5.65 24.64 13.53
N SER A 332 -5.87 23.43 13.02
CA SER A 332 -7.07 22.64 13.31
C SER A 332 -6.80 21.32 14.04
N GLY A 333 -5.54 20.93 14.20
CA GLY A 333 -5.15 19.63 14.74
C GLY A 333 -5.39 18.46 13.76
N LEU A 334 -5.74 18.70 12.50
CA LEU A 334 -5.87 17.63 11.52
C LEU A 334 -4.46 17.13 11.11
N TYR A 335 -4.20 15.84 11.35
CA TYR A 335 -2.93 15.20 11.01
C TYR A 335 -3.09 14.28 9.81
N VAL A 336 -2.60 14.71 8.66
CA VAL A 336 -2.57 14.01 7.37
C VAL A 336 -1.13 13.65 6.97
N CYS A 337 -0.89 13.05 5.81
CA CYS A 337 0.48 12.88 5.31
C CYS A 337 0.90 14.03 4.40
N ASP A 338 2.14 14.46 4.57
CA ASP A 338 2.84 15.36 3.66
C ASP A 338 3.13 14.64 2.32
N GLY A 339 2.76 15.27 1.22
CA GLY A 339 2.99 14.71 -0.12
C GLY A 339 4.46 14.58 -0.50
N ASN A 340 5.34 15.40 0.08
CA ASN A 340 6.78 15.33 -0.17
C ASN A 340 7.39 13.97 0.21
N GLU A 341 6.78 13.24 1.16
CA GLU A 341 7.23 11.90 1.55
C GLU A 341 7.17 10.89 0.40
N TYR A 342 6.31 11.12 -0.60
CA TYR A 342 6.06 10.20 -1.72
C TYR A 342 6.90 10.51 -2.96
N LYS A 343 7.73 11.55 -2.92
CA LYS A 343 8.38 12.19 -4.06
C LYS A 343 7.38 12.65 -5.13
N ASN A 344 7.73 13.67 -5.90
CA ASN A 344 6.82 14.32 -6.86
C ASN A 344 5.42 14.67 -6.30
N GLY A 345 5.34 14.87 -4.97
CA GLY A 345 4.13 15.22 -4.24
C GLY A 345 4.18 16.59 -3.54
N GLN A 346 5.05 17.51 -3.98
CA GLN A 346 5.35 18.79 -3.31
C GLN A 346 4.16 19.72 -3.12
N SER A 347 3.07 19.48 -3.83
CA SER A 347 1.80 20.21 -3.66
C SER A 347 0.62 19.28 -3.42
N PHE A 348 0.86 18.14 -2.80
CA PHE A 348 -0.15 17.12 -2.54
C PHE A 348 -0.21 16.73 -1.06
N LEU A 349 -1.38 16.23 -0.64
CA LEU A 349 -1.58 15.65 0.69
C LEU A 349 -2.24 14.27 0.56
N ARG A 350 -1.98 13.37 1.51
CA ARG A 350 -2.70 12.09 1.58
C ARG A 350 -3.53 11.99 2.85
N VAL A 351 -4.82 11.67 2.69
CA VAL A 351 -5.79 11.50 3.79
C VAL A 351 -6.24 10.05 3.87
N ASN A 352 -6.28 9.48 5.06
CA ASN A 352 -6.84 8.16 5.32
C ASN A 352 -8.34 8.26 5.64
N LEU A 353 -9.19 7.60 4.86
CA LEU A 353 -10.65 7.60 5.01
C LEU A 353 -11.19 6.34 5.73
N ALA A 354 -10.31 5.43 6.20
CA ALA A 354 -10.71 4.21 6.91
C ALA A 354 -11.02 4.48 8.39
N CYS A 355 -12.05 5.29 8.61
CA CYS A 355 -12.56 5.68 9.91
C CYS A 355 -14.08 5.88 9.86
N PRO A 356 -14.79 6.01 11.01
CA PRO A 356 -16.21 6.30 11.04
C PRO A 356 -16.55 7.57 10.25
N LYS A 357 -17.76 7.61 9.69
CA LYS A 357 -18.26 8.71 8.86
C LYS A 357 -18.13 10.06 9.54
N ASP A 358 -18.47 10.15 10.83
CA ASP A 358 -18.37 11.39 11.61
C ASP A 358 -16.93 11.89 11.71
N THR A 359 -15.96 10.97 11.77
CA THR A 359 -14.52 11.29 11.74
C THR A 359 -14.10 11.86 10.39
N VAL A 360 -14.64 11.32 9.30
CA VAL A 360 -14.41 11.86 7.94
C VAL A 360 -14.98 13.28 7.84
N ILE A 361 -16.20 13.49 8.33
CA ILE A 361 -16.86 14.80 8.33
C ILE A 361 -16.05 15.82 9.15
N ASP A 362 -15.63 15.47 10.36
CA ASP A 362 -14.78 16.35 11.20
C ASP A 362 -13.44 16.67 10.49
N GLY A 363 -12.77 15.67 9.94
CA GLY A 363 -11.52 15.86 9.21
C GLY A 363 -11.65 16.80 8.00
N LEU A 364 -12.72 16.65 7.23
CA LEU A 364 -12.98 17.50 6.07
C LEU A 364 -13.33 18.95 6.45
N ASN A 365 -14.07 19.15 7.53
CA ASN A 365 -14.34 20.50 8.05
C ASN A 365 -13.05 21.16 8.52
N ARG A 366 -12.20 20.46 9.27
CA ARG A 366 -10.87 20.96 9.69
C ARG A 366 -9.98 21.31 8.50
N LEU A 367 -10.02 20.50 7.43
CA LEU A 367 -9.28 20.77 6.19
C LEU A 367 -9.82 22.04 5.52
N LYS A 368 -11.13 22.19 5.41
CA LYS A 368 -11.79 23.38 4.85
C LYS A 368 -11.38 24.65 5.59
N ASP A 369 -11.55 24.68 6.91
CA ASP A 369 -11.25 25.83 7.75
C ASP A 369 -9.75 26.19 7.67
N SER A 370 -8.89 25.20 7.70
CA SER A 370 -7.44 25.41 7.59
C SER A 370 -7.04 25.93 6.21
N THR A 371 -7.65 25.42 5.13
CA THR A 371 -7.37 25.87 3.77
C THR A 371 -7.77 27.34 3.59
N GLN A 372 -8.95 27.71 4.07
CA GLN A 372 -9.41 29.09 4.03
C GLN A 372 -8.47 30.03 4.79
N ALA A 373 -8.11 29.68 6.03
CA ALA A 373 -7.20 30.48 6.85
C ALA A 373 -5.81 30.61 6.23
N TYR A 374 -5.31 29.53 5.59
CA TYR A 374 -4.02 29.54 4.91
C TYR A 374 -4.00 30.51 3.71
N LEU A 375 -5.05 30.47 2.88
CA LEU A 375 -5.20 31.40 1.74
C LEU A 375 -5.35 32.86 2.18
N GLU A 376 -6.10 33.13 3.26
CA GLU A 376 -6.22 34.48 3.83
C GLU A 376 -4.89 35.02 4.36
N GLN A 377 -4.06 34.15 4.96
CA GLN A 377 -2.73 34.53 5.42
C GLN A 377 -1.80 34.83 4.24
N LYS A 378 -1.82 33.99 3.18
CA LYS A 378 -1.01 34.16 1.97
C LYS A 378 -1.31 35.49 1.29
N ASN A 379 -2.60 35.82 1.12
CA ASN A 379 -3.05 37.08 0.50
C ASN A 379 -2.69 38.35 1.31
N LYS A 380 -2.41 38.23 2.62
CA LYS A 380 -1.97 39.37 3.45
C LYS A 380 -0.46 39.61 3.39
N THR A 381 0.29 38.63 2.89
CA THR A 381 1.77 38.64 2.85
C THR A 381 2.30 39.00 1.46
N GLU A 382 1.49 38.85 0.42
CA GLU A 382 1.67 39.39 -0.93
C GLU A 382 1.16 40.83 -1.01
#